data_e20a290b8f82e2d2f371c0ad16abd7e6
#
_entry.id   e20a290b8f82e2d2f371c0ad16abd7e6
#
_cell.length_a   1.000
_cell.length_b   1.000
_cell.length_c   1.000
_cell.angle_alpha   90.00
_cell.angle_beta   90.00
_cell.angle_gamma   90.00
#
_symmetry.space_group_name_H-M   'P 1'
#
loop_
_entity.id
_entity.type
_entity.pdbx_description
1 polymer ?
#
loop_
_entity_poly.entity_id
_entity_poly.type
_entity_poly.pdbx_seq_one_letter_code
_entity_poly.pdbx_strand_id
1 'polypeptide(L)'
;MKKILIADDHSDIRKLIRITIGNAFEVLEAEDGVTALQIARHQRPALVVLDIMMPGEMDGLQVLDAIRADVTLEDTQVIMVTARGQAKDYEMGMSRGANAYLIKPFSPIQLVNSIKDLVK
;
A
#
# COMPACT_ATOMS: atom_id res chain seq x y z
N MET A 1 -7.73 2.66 17.13
CA MET A 1 -6.58 2.18 16.36
C MET A 1 -6.62 2.67 14.93
N LYS A 2 -5.50 3.10 14.42
CA LYS A 2 -5.42 3.45 13.00
C LYS A 2 -5.43 2.17 12.16
N LYS A 3 -6.00 2.28 10.96
CA LYS A 3 -6.14 1.15 10.03
C LYS A 3 -5.06 1.21 8.97
N ILE A 4 -4.50 0.03 8.64
CA ILE A 4 -3.57 -0.13 7.52
C ILE A 4 -4.16 -1.19 6.59
N LEU A 5 -4.29 -0.83 5.32
CA LEU A 5 -4.71 -1.78 4.28
C LEU A 5 -3.49 -2.34 3.57
N ILE A 6 -3.43 -3.66 3.46
CA ILE A 6 -2.39 -4.36 2.70
C ILE A 6 -3.02 -4.90 1.43
N ALA A 7 -2.57 -4.42 0.28
CA ALA A 7 -3.07 -4.85 -1.03
C ALA A 7 -1.95 -5.55 -1.80
N ASP A 8 -2.03 -6.88 -1.88
CA ASP A 8 -1.07 -7.74 -2.55
C ASP A 8 -1.76 -9.06 -2.86
N ASP A 9 -1.56 -9.62 -4.05
CA ASP A 9 -2.20 -10.88 -4.44
C ASP A 9 -1.53 -12.12 -3.82
N HIS A 10 -0.35 -11.97 -3.21
CA HIS A 10 0.37 -13.06 -2.55
C HIS A 10 0.01 -13.13 -1.07
N SER A 11 -0.72 -14.16 -0.67
CA SER A 11 -1.17 -14.32 0.72
C SER A 11 -0.02 -14.43 1.72
N ASP A 12 1.09 -15.04 1.33
CA ASP A 12 2.28 -15.16 2.16
C ASP A 12 2.94 -13.81 2.43
N ILE A 13 2.95 -12.92 1.43
CA ILE A 13 3.46 -11.55 1.59
C ILE A 13 2.55 -10.76 2.52
N ARG A 14 1.23 -10.86 2.35
CA ARG A 14 0.30 -10.19 3.27
C ARG A 14 0.48 -10.66 4.71
N LYS A 15 0.67 -11.97 4.89
CA LYS A 15 0.91 -12.56 6.22
C LYS A 15 2.20 -12.02 6.84
N LEU A 16 3.28 -11.95 6.04
CA LEU A 16 4.56 -11.41 6.50
C LEU A 16 4.41 -9.96 6.94
N ILE A 17 3.74 -9.14 6.15
CA ILE A 17 3.52 -7.74 6.47
C ILE A 17 2.66 -7.60 7.73
N ARG A 18 1.60 -8.39 7.86
CA ARG A 18 0.75 -8.40 9.05
C ARG A 18 1.54 -8.72 10.32
N ILE A 19 2.37 -9.75 10.25
CA ILE A 19 3.22 -10.13 11.40
C ILE A 19 4.21 -9.00 11.73
N THR A 20 4.80 -8.41 10.71
CA THR A 20 5.78 -7.33 10.88
C THR A 20 5.16 -6.09 11.53
N ILE A 21 3.95 -5.72 11.14
CA ILE A 21 3.22 -4.58 11.72
C ILE A 21 2.81 -4.88 13.17
N GLY A 22 2.46 -6.13 13.46
CA GLY A 22 2.04 -6.54 14.80
C GLY A 22 0.69 -5.97 15.20
N ASN A 23 0.53 -5.65 16.48
CA ASN A 23 -0.74 -5.25 17.06
C ASN A 23 -0.92 -3.73 17.21
N ALA A 24 0.02 -2.94 16.67
CA ALA A 24 -0.04 -1.47 16.78
C ALA A 24 -1.15 -0.85 15.92
N PHE A 25 -1.64 -1.58 14.92
CA PHE A 25 -2.62 -1.10 13.95
C PHE A 25 -3.68 -2.17 13.68
N GLU A 26 -4.85 -1.72 13.25
CA GLU A 26 -5.85 -2.64 12.68
C GLU A 26 -5.48 -2.90 11.22
N VAL A 27 -5.29 -4.16 10.86
CA VAL A 27 -4.83 -4.54 9.53
C VAL A 27 -6.00 -5.07 8.71
N LEU A 28 -6.16 -4.50 7.51
CA LEU A 28 -7.12 -4.92 6.50
C LEU A 28 -6.35 -5.49 5.31
N GLU A 29 -6.92 -6.43 4.59
CA GLU A 29 -6.25 -7.08 3.46
C GLU A 29 -7.12 -7.09 2.21
N ALA A 30 -6.47 -6.96 1.04
CA ALA A 30 -7.10 -7.11 -0.26
C ALA A 30 -6.13 -7.86 -1.18
N GLU A 31 -6.68 -8.71 -2.05
CA GLU A 31 -5.86 -9.52 -2.97
C GLU A 31 -5.87 -8.99 -4.41
N ASP A 32 -6.65 -7.96 -4.71
CA ASP A 32 -6.69 -7.32 -6.02
C ASP A 32 -6.97 -5.82 -5.88
N GLY A 33 -6.80 -5.10 -6.99
CA GLY A 33 -6.90 -3.65 -6.99
C GLY A 33 -8.33 -3.13 -6.77
N VAL A 34 -9.31 -3.78 -7.37
CA VAL A 34 -10.71 -3.37 -7.23
C VAL A 34 -11.16 -3.49 -5.77
N THR A 35 -10.86 -4.63 -5.15
CA THR A 35 -11.17 -4.86 -3.73
C THR A 35 -10.43 -3.87 -2.84
N ALA A 36 -9.14 -3.61 -3.14
CA ALA A 36 -8.36 -2.65 -2.38
C ALA A 36 -8.99 -1.27 -2.40
N LEU A 37 -9.42 -0.80 -3.57
CA LEU A 37 -10.05 0.51 -3.70
C LEU A 37 -11.39 0.57 -2.96
N GLN A 38 -12.19 -0.48 -3.04
CA GLN A 38 -13.46 -0.57 -2.31
C GLN A 38 -13.23 -0.46 -0.80
N ILE A 39 -12.27 -1.21 -0.28
CA ILE A 39 -11.95 -1.19 1.16
C ILE A 39 -11.42 0.19 1.55
N ALA A 40 -10.54 0.78 0.74
CA ALA A 40 -10.00 2.11 1.02
C ALA A 40 -11.09 3.15 1.13
N ARG A 41 -12.05 3.14 0.21
CA ARG A 41 -13.17 4.10 0.21
C ARG A 41 -14.12 3.88 1.39
N HIS A 42 -14.35 2.63 1.77
CA HIS A 42 -15.27 2.29 2.85
C HIS A 42 -14.64 2.49 4.22
N GLN A 43 -13.40 2.05 4.41
CA GLN A 43 -12.72 2.03 5.71
C GLN A 43 -11.82 3.25 5.95
N ARG A 44 -11.43 3.98 4.92
CA ARG A 44 -10.55 5.16 4.99
C ARG A 44 -9.32 4.90 5.86
N PRO A 45 -8.47 3.95 5.47
CA PRO A 45 -7.29 3.63 6.28
C PRO A 45 -6.31 4.81 6.32
N ALA A 46 -5.50 4.85 7.38
CA ALA A 46 -4.45 5.87 7.49
C ALA A 46 -3.36 5.63 6.45
N LEU A 47 -3.13 4.37 6.07
CA LEU A 47 -2.07 4.00 5.14
C LEU A 47 -2.46 2.76 4.35
N VAL A 48 -2.03 2.71 3.09
CA VAL A 48 -2.16 1.54 2.21
C VAL A 48 -0.77 1.08 1.81
N VAL A 49 -0.47 -0.20 2.06
CA VAL A 49 0.70 -0.88 1.51
C VAL A 49 0.23 -1.54 0.23
N LEU A 50 0.77 -1.13 -0.91
CA LEU A 50 0.16 -1.40 -2.22
C LEU A 50 1.18 -1.97 -3.20
N ASP A 51 0.94 -3.20 -3.68
CA ASP A 51 1.74 -3.80 -4.75
C ASP A 51 1.31 -3.22 -6.10
N ILE A 52 2.26 -3.00 -6.99
CA ILE A 52 1.97 -2.57 -8.36
C ILE A 52 1.33 -3.69 -9.16
N MET A 53 1.88 -4.91 -9.06
CA MET A 53 1.46 -6.02 -9.92
C MET A 53 0.39 -6.86 -9.24
N MET A 54 -0.87 -6.54 -9.52
CA MET A 54 -2.01 -7.29 -9.03
C MET A 54 -2.90 -7.73 -10.20
N PRO A 55 -3.58 -8.90 -10.06
CA PRO A 55 -4.46 -9.39 -11.12
C PRO A 55 -5.76 -8.58 -11.20
N GLY A 56 -6.49 -8.78 -12.29
CA GLY A 56 -7.80 -8.18 -12.48
C GLY A 56 -7.76 -6.86 -13.23
N GLU A 57 -8.81 -6.08 -13.08
CA GLU A 57 -9.02 -4.87 -13.87
C GLU A 57 -8.15 -3.69 -13.46
N MET A 58 -7.65 -3.69 -12.22
CA MET A 58 -6.82 -2.59 -11.70
C MET A 58 -5.51 -3.11 -11.15
N ASP A 59 -4.40 -2.55 -11.61
CA ASP A 59 -3.11 -2.77 -10.97
C ASP A 59 -2.90 -1.72 -9.84
N GLY A 60 -1.76 -1.81 -9.17
CA GLY A 60 -1.48 -0.92 -8.05
C GLY A 60 -1.32 0.55 -8.45
N LEU A 61 -0.81 0.84 -9.64
CA LEU A 61 -0.69 2.23 -10.10
C LEU A 61 -2.07 2.84 -10.36
N GLN A 62 -2.99 2.06 -10.92
CA GLN A 62 -4.36 2.51 -11.13
C GLN A 62 -5.10 2.73 -9.80
N VAL A 63 -4.84 1.88 -8.80
CA VAL A 63 -5.39 2.07 -7.44
C VAL A 63 -4.84 3.36 -6.84
N LEU A 64 -3.54 3.60 -6.96
CA LEU A 64 -2.91 4.83 -6.47
C LEU A 64 -3.55 6.06 -7.11
N ASP A 65 -3.71 6.05 -8.44
CA ASP A 65 -4.35 7.15 -9.16
C ASP A 65 -5.76 7.42 -8.63
N ALA A 66 -6.54 6.34 -8.40
CA ALA A 66 -7.90 6.46 -7.90
C ALA A 66 -7.95 7.01 -6.47
N ILE A 67 -7.02 6.59 -5.61
CA ILE A 67 -6.91 7.11 -4.25
C ILE A 67 -6.60 8.60 -4.28
N ARG A 68 -5.65 9.02 -5.11
CA ARG A 68 -5.25 10.43 -5.19
C ARG A 68 -6.31 11.31 -5.85
N ALA A 69 -7.18 10.76 -6.69
CA ALA A 69 -8.30 11.47 -7.28
C ALA A 69 -9.50 11.60 -6.33
N ASP A 70 -9.52 10.86 -5.25
CA ASP A 70 -10.64 10.83 -4.30
C ASP A 70 -10.33 11.76 -3.13
N VAL A 71 -11.06 12.87 -3.03
CA VAL A 71 -10.84 13.87 -2.00
C VAL A 71 -11.05 13.30 -0.58
N THR A 72 -11.90 12.28 -0.43
CA THR A 72 -12.14 11.67 0.88
C THR A 72 -10.93 10.83 1.35
N LEU A 73 -9.99 10.54 0.47
CA LEU A 73 -8.78 9.77 0.75
C LEU A 73 -7.50 10.63 0.66
N GLU A 74 -7.63 11.94 0.65
CA GLU A 74 -6.47 12.82 0.48
C GLU A 74 -5.40 12.64 1.57
N ASP A 75 -5.82 12.26 2.79
CA ASP A 75 -4.90 12.05 3.91
C ASP A 75 -4.37 10.61 4.00
N THR A 76 -4.85 9.71 3.15
CA THR A 76 -4.36 8.33 3.14
C THR A 76 -2.95 8.29 2.57
N GLN A 77 -2.02 7.75 3.36
CA GLN A 77 -0.63 7.57 2.93
C GLN A 77 -0.53 6.29 2.10
N VAL A 78 0.34 6.28 1.10
CA VAL A 78 0.53 5.10 0.25
C VAL A 78 2.00 4.73 0.18
N ILE A 79 2.30 3.47 0.55
CA ILE A 79 3.62 2.87 0.36
C ILE A 79 3.49 1.85 -0.78
N MET A 80 4.24 2.04 -1.87
CA MET A 80 4.31 1.05 -2.93
C MET A 80 5.34 -0.02 -2.54
N VAL A 81 4.96 -1.29 -2.60
CA VAL A 81 5.85 -2.41 -2.29
C VAL A 81 5.78 -3.38 -3.46
N THR A 82 6.85 -3.49 -4.24
CA THR A 82 6.81 -4.23 -5.51
C THR A 82 8.16 -4.81 -5.88
N ALA A 83 8.16 -5.84 -6.75
CA ALA A 83 9.37 -6.39 -7.35
C ALA A 83 9.94 -5.49 -8.46
N ARG A 84 9.19 -4.45 -8.89
CA ARG A 84 9.62 -3.53 -9.96
C ARG A 84 10.51 -2.45 -9.38
N GLY A 85 11.84 -2.64 -9.52
CA GLY A 85 12.83 -1.81 -8.86
C GLY A 85 13.61 -0.86 -9.76
N GLN A 86 13.17 -0.61 -11.00
CA GLN A 86 13.87 0.32 -11.88
C GLN A 86 13.57 1.77 -11.49
N ALA A 87 14.53 2.65 -11.77
CA ALA A 87 14.41 4.07 -11.42
C ALA A 87 13.13 4.70 -11.98
N LYS A 88 12.76 4.35 -13.22
CA LYS A 88 11.53 4.90 -13.82
C LYS A 88 10.27 4.45 -13.11
N ASP A 89 10.24 3.23 -12.56
CA ASP A 89 9.09 2.74 -11.80
C ASP A 89 8.95 3.50 -10.49
N TYR A 90 10.05 3.77 -9.82
CA TYR A 90 10.09 4.59 -8.63
C TYR A 90 9.58 6.00 -8.92
N GLU A 91 10.12 6.66 -9.96
CA GLU A 91 9.72 8.00 -10.35
C GLU A 91 8.24 8.06 -10.70
N MET A 92 7.74 7.05 -11.43
CA MET A 92 6.34 6.98 -11.82
C MET A 92 5.43 6.89 -10.58
N GLY A 93 5.76 6.02 -9.63
CA GLY A 93 4.98 5.88 -8.39
C GLY A 93 4.99 7.16 -7.57
N MET A 94 6.16 7.75 -7.37
CA MET A 94 6.29 8.96 -6.58
C MET A 94 5.60 10.16 -7.25
N SER A 95 5.72 10.28 -8.57
CA SER A 95 5.06 11.37 -9.30
C SER A 95 3.53 11.27 -9.29
N ARG A 96 3.01 10.05 -9.13
CA ARG A 96 1.56 9.81 -9.02
C ARG A 96 1.03 9.97 -7.60
N GLY A 97 1.91 10.27 -6.64
CA GLY A 97 1.49 10.57 -5.28
C GLY A 97 1.73 9.50 -4.25
N ALA A 98 2.59 8.51 -4.53
CA ALA A 98 3.04 7.59 -3.49
C ALA A 98 3.91 8.33 -2.48
N ASN A 99 3.81 7.95 -1.22
CA ASN A 99 4.58 8.58 -0.14
C ASN A 99 5.91 7.87 0.10
N ALA A 100 5.99 6.58 -0.24
CA ALA A 100 7.20 5.78 -0.14
C ALA A 100 7.15 4.63 -1.13
N TYR A 101 8.30 4.02 -1.41
CA TYR A 101 8.44 2.96 -2.39
C TYR A 101 9.48 1.97 -1.88
N LEU A 102 9.07 0.72 -1.67
CA LEU A 102 9.96 -0.36 -1.24
C LEU A 102 9.99 -1.46 -2.29
N ILE A 103 11.16 -2.07 -2.48
CA ILE A 103 11.37 -3.12 -3.48
C ILE A 103 11.42 -4.47 -2.79
N LYS A 104 10.70 -5.46 -3.32
CA LYS A 104 10.75 -6.84 -2.84
C LYS A 104 12.05 -7.53 -3.30
N PRO A 105 12.70 -8.30 -2.43
CA PRO A 105 12.37 -8.51 -1.03
C PRO A 105 12.75 -7.29 -0.19
N PHE A 106 11.81 -6.82 0.63
CA PHE A 106 12.02 -5.65 1.47
C PHE A 106 12.48 -6.07 2.87
N SER A 107 13.15 -5.14 3.56
CA SER A 107 13.48 -5.30 4.97
C SER A 107 12.25 -5.04 5.83
N PRO A 108 11.85 -5.96 6.73
CA PRO A 108 10.73 -5.71 7.64
C PRO A 108 10.92 -4.44 8.48
N ILE A 109 12.14 -4.17 8.94
CA ILE A 109 12.45 -2.96 9.70
C ILE A 109 12.22 -1.72 8.84
N GLN A 110 12.62 -1.76 7.58
CA GLN A 110 12.43 -0.66 6.63
C GLN A 110 10.94 -0.33 6.45
N LEU A 111 10.12 -1.37 6.31
CA LEU A 111 8.67 -1.19 6.17
C LEU A 111 8.08 -0.56 7.44
N VAL A 112 8.42 -1.09 8.62
CA VAL A 112 7.93 -0.55 9.89
C VAL A 112 8.34 0.90 10.08
N ASN A 113 9.59 1.23 9.76
CA ASN A 113 10.07 2.62 9.88
C ASN A 113 9.32 3.55 8.93
N SER A 114 9.07 3.11 7.69
CA SER A 114 8.29 3.90 6.73
C SER A 114 6.87 4.14 7.23
N ILE A 115 6.23 3.12 7.79
CA ILE A 115 4.90 3.26 8.36
C ILE A 115 4.90 4.26 9.51
N LYS A 116 5.84 4.15 10.44
CA LYS A 116 5.95 5.04 11.60
C LYS A 116 6.22 6.49 11.19
N ASP A 117 6.99 6.70 10.13
CA ASP A 117 7.29 8.04 9.64
C ASP A 117 6.04 8.69 9.01
N LEU A 118 5.20 7.90 8.35
CA LEU A 118 4.04 8.41 7.63
C LEU A 118 2.78 8.48 8.49
N VAL A 119 2.63 7.58 9.45
CA VAL A 119 1.44 7.48 10.31
C VAL A 119 1.83 7.93 11.72
N LYS A 120 1.63 9.20 11.98
CA LYS A 120 1.97 9.79 13.28
C LYS A 120 0.76 10.10 14.12
#